data_cde2d4f703d2bcc288d78d6177e036b2
#
_entry.id   cde2d4f703d2bcc288d78d6177e036b2
#
_cell.length_a   1.000
_cell.length_b   1.000
_cell.length_c   1.000
_cell.angle_alpha   90.00
_cell.angle_beta   90.00
_cell.angle_gamma   90.00
#
_symmetry.space_group_name_H-M   'P 1'
#
loop_
_entity.id
_entity.type
_entity.pdbx_description
1 polymer ?
#
loop_
_entity_poly.entity_id
_entity_poly.type
_entity_poly.pdbx_seq_one_letter_code
_entity_poly.pdbx_strand_id
1 'polypeptide(L)'
;MWRIPLDKARCIVPAMAWYEWKEVERLDPATGQVTKAKQPYYIHRLDRNPIAFAGLMSWHTVEGANQYSCSIMTRDAIGPASGIHGRMPVALPKDTEAAWLEPGLTDAATAVELVRESAITEFACHPVMPFLNNARNEGAELTEAFENPA
;
A
#
# COMPACT_ATOMS: atom_id res chain seq x y z
N MET A 1 -11.83 -1.45 17.90
CA MET A 1 -10.35 -1.36 18.13
C MET A 1 -9.71 -0.13 17.47
N TRP A 2 -10.15 0.33 16.26
CA TRP A 2 -9.54 1.46 15.51
C TRP A 2 -10.12 2.85 15.79
N ARG A 3 -11.18 2.98 16.60
CA ARG A 3 -11.85 4.26 16.85
C ARG A 3 -10.94 5.30 17.52
N ILE A 4 -10.23 4.94 18.56
CA ILE A 4 -9.35 5.88 19.27
C ILE A 4 -8.19 6.40 18.40
N PRO A 5 -7.48 5.58 17.63
CA PRO A 5 -6.50 6.07 16.66
C PRO A 5 -7.09 6.97 15.59
N LEU A 6 -8.28 6.68 15.07
CA LEU A 6 -8.98 7.53 14.09
C LEU A 6 -9.29 8.93 14.67
N ASP A 7 -9.68 8.99 15.94
CA ASP A 7 -10.03 10.25 16.58
C ASP A 7 -8.81 11.11 16.94
N LYS A 8 -7.64 10.49 17.25
CA LYS A 8 -6.55 11.19 17.96
C LYS A 8 -5.14 10.90 17.43
N ALA A 9 -4.95 9.87 16.63
CA ALA A 9 -3.62 9.41 16.26
C ALA A 9 -3.51 9.07 14.78
N ARG A 10 -3.98 9.97 13.93
CA ARG A 10 -3.79 9.88 12.49
C ARG A 10 -2.36 10.28 12.14
N CYS A 11 -1.79 9.64 11.13
CA CYS A 11 -0.47 9.95 10.61
C CYS A 11 -0.45 9.81 9.09
N ILE A 12 0.64 10.20 8.48
CA ILE A 12 0.95 9.93 7.08
C ILE A 12 2.13 8.98 7.03
N VAL A 13 2.03 7.96 6.19
CA VAL A 13 3.14 7.07 5.86
C VAL A 13 3.60 7.41 4.45
N PRO A 14 4.77 8.07 4.27
CA PRO A 14 5.27 8.42 2.96
C PRO A 14 5.86 7.21 2.25
N ALA A 15 5.61 7.10 0.95
CA ALA A 15 6.19 6.06 0.10
C ALA A 15 6.32 6.57 -1.34
N MET A 16 7.19 5.94 -2.14
CA MET A 16 7.24 6.18 -3.59
C MET A 16 6.28 5.26 -4.35
N ALA A 17 6.02 4.08 -3.77
CA ALA A 17 5.18 3.03 -4.35
C ALA A 17 4.88 1.97 -3.29
N TRP A 18 4.14 0.94 -3.68
CA TRP A 18 3.98 -0.27 -2.88
C TRP A 18 3.99 -1.50 -3.78
N TYR A 19 4.13 -2.67 -3.17
CA TYR A 19 4.08 -3.94 -3.86
C TYR A 19 2.81 -4.69 -3.50
N GLU A 20 2.27 -5.41 -4.49
CA GLU A 20 1.18 -6.37 -4.32
C GLU A 20 1.48 -7.63 -5.12
N TRP A 21 0.86 -8.73 -4.75
CA TRP A 21 1.10 -10.03 -5.35
C TRP A 21 -0.16 -10.58 -6.00
N LYS A 22 -0.04 -10.90 -7.28
CA LYS A 22 -1.08 -11.60 -8.03
C LYS A 22 -0.77 -13.09 -8.09
N GLU A 23 -1.76 -13.94 -7.81
CA GLU A 23 -1.66 -15.36 -8.10
C GLU A 23 -1.73 -15.58 -9.62
N VAL A 24 -0.75 -16.28 -10.16
CA VAL A 24 -0.64 -16.60 -11.59
C VAL A 24 -0.37 -18.09 -11.75
N GLU A 25 -0.82 -18.65 -12.86
CA GLU A 25 -0.45 -20.00 -13.27
C GLU A 25 0.85 -19.97 -14.06
N ARG A 26 1.77 -20.86 -13.76
CA ARG A 26 3.02 -21.05 -14.49
C ARG A 26 3.13 -22.48 -14.95
N LEU A 27 3.43 -22.67 -16.21
CA LEU A 27 3.79 -23.97 -16.75
C LEU A 27 5.25 -24.25 -16.41
N ASP A 28 5.49 -25.37 -15.73
CA ASP A 28 6.86 -25.89 -15.55
C ASP A 28 7.33 -26.51 -16.86
N PRO A 29 8.34 -25.92 -17.51
CA PRO A 29 8.80 -26.42 -18.82
C PRO A 29 9.45 -27.81 -18.75
N ALA A 30 9.93 -28.23 -17.58
CA ALA A 30 10.55 -29.53 -17.41
C ALA A 30 9.54 -30.66 -17.20
N THR A 31 8.41 -30.37 -16.54
CA THR A 31 7.42 -31.39 -16.18
C THR A 31 6.10 -31.26 -16.93
N GLY A 32 5.84 -30.10 -17.59
CA GLY A 32 4.54 -29.79 -18.19
C GLY A 32 3.44 -29.54 -17.18
N GLN A 33 3.75 -29.45 -15.89
CA GLN A 33 2.75 -29.22 -14.85
C GLN A 33 2.46 -27.73 -14.68
N VAL A 34 1.18 -27.40 -14.50
CA VAL A 34 0.75 -26.05 -14.12
C VAL A 34 0.85 -25.90 -12.61
N THR A 35 1.62 -24.91 -12.16
CA THR A 35 1.79 -24.57 -10.75
C THR A 35 1.31 -23.16 -10.47
N LYS A 36 0.84 -22.92 -9.25
CA LYS A 36 0.48 -21.57 -8.80
C LYS A 36 1.73 -20.86 -8.29
N ALA A 37 1.93 -19.63 -8.75
CA ALA A 37 3.02 -18.77 -8.33
C ALA A 37 2.48 -17.38 -7.95
N LYS A 38 3.22 -16.65 -7.13
CA LYS A 38 2.93 -15.25 -6.83
C LYS A 38 3.83 -14.36 -7.66
N GLN A 39 3.21 -13.58 -8.55
CA GLN A 39 3.86 -12.56 -9.34
C GLN A 39 3.76 -11.23 -8.62
N PRO A 40 4.88 -10.62 -8.18
CA PRO A 40 4.87 -9.29 -7.58
C PRO A 40 4.68 -8.20 -8.63
N TYR A 41 3.99 -7.14 -8.23
CA TYR A 41 3.76 -5.94 -9.00
C TYR A 41 4.22 -4.73 -8.20
N TYR A 42 4.89 -3.80 -8.88
CA TYR A 42 5.22 -2.46 -8.37
C TYR A 42 4.10 -1.51 -8.78
N ILE A 43 3.49 -0.84 -7.81
CA ILE A 43 2.37 0.06 -8.01
C ILE A 43 2.77 1.45 -7.53
N HIS A 44 2.66 2.44 -8.40
CA HIS A 44 3.10 3.81 -8.15
C HIS A 44 2.09 4.81 -8.70
N ARG A 45 2.18 6.06 -8.27
CA ARG A 45 1.38 7.14 -8.86
C ARG A 45 1.74 7.32 -10.34
N LEU A 46 0.74 7.68 -11.14
CA LEU A 46 0.94 7.92 -12.56
C LEU A 46 1.92 9.09 -12.82
N ASP A 47 1.89 10.11 -11.95
CA ASP A 47 2.77 11.29 -12.02
C ASP A 47 4.16 11.08 -11.37
N ARG A 48 4.45 9.89 -10.84
CA ARG A 48 5.70 9.53 -10.15
C ARG A 48 6.01 10.33 -8.90
N ASN A 49 5.07 11.12 -8.38
CA ASN A 49 5.24 11.84 -7.13
C ASN A 49 5.14 10.88 -5.92
N PRO A 50 5.72 11.26 -4.78
CA PRO A 50 5.55 10.52 -3.53
C PRO A 50 4.07 10.35 -3.16
N ILE A 51 3.78 9.27 -2.47
CA ILE A 51 2.45 8.91 -1.98
C ILE A 51 2.40 9.23 -0.48
N ALA A 52 1.35 9.90 -0.05
CA ALA A 52 1.00 10.06 1.36
C ALA A 52 -0.08 9.05 1.71
N PHE A 53 0.27 7.92 2.31
CA PHE A 53 -0.75 6.98 2.77
C PHE A 53 -1.40 7.44 4.06
N ALA A 54 -2.73 7.40 4.12
CA ALA A 54 -3.49 7.62 5.34
C ALA A 54 -3.16 6.54 6.37
N GLY A 55 -2.59 6.93 7.48
CA GLY A 55 -2.13 6.03 8.52
C GLY A 55 -2.76 6.32 9.88
N LEU A 56 -2.77 5.31 10.73
CA LEU A 56 -3.14 5.38 12.13
C LEU A 56 -1.96 4.94 12.97
N MET A 57 -1.60 5.76 13.94
CA MET A 57 -0.49 5.49 14.86
C MET A 57 -1.02 4.99 16.20
N SER A 58 -0.29 4.09 16.81
CA SER A 58 -0.47 3.70 18.20
C SER A 58 0.88 3.60 18.91
N TRP A 59 0.86 3.67 20.21
CA TRP A 59 2.05 3.47 21.05
C TRP A 59 1.70 2.61 22.26
N HIS A 60 2.66 1.90 22.75
CA HIS A 60 2.60 1.13 23.97
C HIS A 60 3.98 1.12 24.62
N THR A 61 4.01 0.92 25.93
CA THR A 61 5.27 0.86 26.67
C THR A 61 5.70 -0.60 26.83
N VAL A 62 6.90 -0.90 26.36
CA VAL A 62 7.55 -2.20 26.53
C VAL A 62 8.86 -1.98 27.28
N GLU A 63 9.03 -2.64 28.40
CA GLU A 63 10.24 -2.54 29.25
C GLU A 63 10.64 -1.09 29.59
N GLY A 64 9.65 -0.22 29.80
CA GLY A 64 9.87 1.20 30.14
C GLY A 64 10.15 2.12 28.95
N ALA A 65 10.24 1.60 27.72
CA ALA A 65 10.39 2.39 26.50
C ALA A 65 9.10 2.47 25.71
N ASN A 66 8.78 3.64 25.15
CA ASN A 66 7.64 3.79 24.26
C ASN A 66 7.98 3.22 22.88
N GLN A 67 7.19 2.24 22.45
CA GLN A 67 7.22 1.71 21.09
C GLN A 67 6.06 2.28 20.30
N TYR A 68 6.35 2.76 19.10
CA TYR A 68 5.38 3.29 18.17
C TYR A 68 5.15 2.30 17.04
N SER A 69 3.90 2.15 16.63
CA SER A 69 3.50 1.39 15.47
C SER A 69 2.54 2.19 14.62
N CYS A 70 2.51 1.94 13.32
CA CYS A 70 1.52 2.51 12.44
C CYS A 70 0.83 1.41 11.63
N SER A 71 -0.40 1.71 11.21
CA SER A 71 -1.17 0.89 10.27
C SER A 71 -1.63 1.77 9.14
N ILE A 72 -1.53 1.31 7.92
CA ILE A 72 -2.02 2.01 6.73
C ILE A 72 -3.49 1.65 6.53
N MET A 73 -4.33 2.65 6.32
CA MET A 73 -5.73 2.45 5.96
C MET A 73 -5.82 1.85 4.55
N THR A 74 -6.74 0.93 4.37
CA THR A 74 -6.98 0.30 3.07
C THR A 74 -8.43 0.47 2.63
N ARG A 75 -8.65 0.42 1.33
CA ARG A 75 -9.96 0.42 0.67
C ARG A 75 -10.04 -0.72 -0.34
N ASP A 76 -11.20 -0.92 -0.92
CA ASP A 76 -11.33 -1.83 -2.07
C ASP A 76 -10.48 -1.30 -3.22
N ALA A 77 -9.75 -2.20 -3.85
CA ALA A 77 -8.86 -1.84 -4.94
C ALA A 77 -9.68 -1.43 -6.18
N ILE A 78 -9.19 -0.39 -6.86
CA ILE A 78 -9.78 0.16 -8.07
C ILE A 78 -8.71 0.36 -9.15
N GLY A 79 -9.13 0.57 -10.39
CA GLY A 79 -8.23 0.75 -11.52
C GLY A 79 -7.28 -0.45 -11.70
N PRO A 80 -6.02 -0.22 -12.12
CA PRO A 80 -5.07 -1.29 -12.38
C PRO A 80 -4.78 -2.18 -11.17
N ALA A 81 -4.83 -1.64 -9.95
CA ALA A 81 -4.56 -2.39 -8.72
C ALA A 81 -5.60 -3.49 -8.47
N SER A 82 -6.87 -3.29 -8.89
CA SER A 82 -7.93 -4.29 -8.70
C SER A 82 -7.71 -5.60 -9.45
N GLY A 83 -6.94 -5.57 -10.53
CA GLY A 83 -6.53 -6.76 -11.28
C GLY A 83 -5.41 -7.57 -10.60
N ILE A 84 -4.85 -7.06 -9.49
CA ILE A 84 -3.72 -7.64 -8.77
C ILE A 84 -4.16 -8.13 -7.39
N HIS A 85 -4.80 -7.26 -6.60
CA HIS A 85 -5.25 -7.56 -5.24
C HIS A 85 -6.60 -6.91 -4.95
N GLY A 86 -7.41 -7.49 -4.05
CA GLY A 86 -8.74 -6.97 -3.72
C GLY A 86 -8.74 -5.69 -2.86
N ARG A 87 -7.62 -5.36 -2.22
CA ARG A 87 -7.46 -4.19 -1.37
C ARG A 87 -6.27 -3.34 -1.82
N MET A 88 -6.35 -2.03 -1.60
CA MET A 88 -5.25 -1.11 -1.85
C MET A 88 -5.13 -0.10 -0.70
N PRO A 89 -3.95 0.48 -0.45
CA PRO A 89 -3.79 1.54 0.52
C PRO A 89 -4.53 2.81 0.11
N VAL A 90 -4.97 3.59 1.10
CA VAL A 90 -5.60 4.90 0.88
C VAL A 90 -4.50 5.95 0.72
N ALA A 91 -4.38 6.50 -0.48
CA ALA A 91 -3.43 7.57 -0.81
C ALA A 91 -4.14 8.93 -0.78
N LEU A 92 -3.58 9.87 -0.02
CA LEU A 92 -4.14 11.22 0.15
C LEU A 92 -3.60 12.17 -0.93
N PRO A 93 -4.45 13.01 -1.53
CA PRO A 93 -4.00 14.18 -2.30
C PRO A 93 -3.35 15.21 -1.38
N LYS A 94 -2.50 16.05 -1.95
CA LYS A 94 -1.71 17.03 -1.19
C LYS A 94 -2.56 18.02 -0.39
N ASP A 95 -3.67 18.44 -0.94
CA ASP A 95 -4.63 19.35 -0.31
C ASP A 95 -5.41 18.72 0.85
N THR A 96 -5.52 17.40 0.88
CA THR A 96 -6.20 16.65 1.95
C THR A 96 -5.29 16.28 3.12
N GLU A 97 -3.98 16.27 2.94
CA GLU A 97 -3.01 15.87 3.97
C GLU A 97 -3.16 16.69 5.26
N ALA A 98 -3.30 18.02 5.15
CA ALA A 98 -3.45 18.90 6.30
C ALA A 98 -4.78 18.64 7.05
N ALA A 99 -5.87 18.46 6.32
CA ALA A 99 -7.17 18.12 6.90
C ALA A 99 -7.17 16.75 7.58
N TRP A 100 -6.47 15.77 7.00
CA TRP A 100 -6.29 14.45 7.61
C TRP A 100 -5.55 14.53 8.96
N LEU A 101 -4.54 15.39 9.05
CA LEU A 101 -3.71 15.57 10.26
C LEU A 101 -4.30 16.56 11.25
N GLU A 102 -5.41 17.25 10.94
CA GLU A 102 -5.99 18.29 11.79
C GLU A 102 -6.40 17.72 13.16
N PRO A 103 -5.81 18.21 14.27
CA PRO A 103 -6.13 17.69 15.61
C PRO A 103 -7.60 17.92 16.02
N GLY A 104 -8.25 18.92 15.45
CA GLY A 104 -9.66 19.24 15.69
C GLY A 104 -10.63 18.27 15.02
N LEU A 105 -10.20 17.45 14.07
CA LEU A 105 -10.99 16.40 13.46
C LEU A 105 -11.08 15.19 14.40
N THR A 106 -11.95 15.25 15.37
CA THR A 106 -12.10 14.21 16.42
C THR A 106 -13.24 13.23 16.14
N ASP A 107 -14.01 13.42 15.07
CA ASP A 107 -15.05 12.48 14.68
C ASP A 107 -14.51 11.46 13.66
N ALA A 108 -14.51 10.19 14.07
CA ALA A 108 -14.01 9.09 13.23
C ALA A 108 -14.78 8.93 11.93
N ALA A 109 -16.11 9.18 11.92
CA ALA A 109 -16.92 9.04 10.72
C ALA A 109 -16.55 10.11 9.68
N THR A 110 -16.39 11.36 10.12
CA THR A 110 -15.93 12.47 9.28
C THR A 110 -14.53 12.23 8.72
N ALA A 111 -13.61 11.69 9.55
CA ALA A 111 -12.26 11.35 9.09
C ALA A 111 -12.26 10.25 8.02
N VAL A 112 -13.10 9.22 8.16
CA VAL A 112 -13.26 8.17 7.14
C VAL A 112 -13.85 8.72 5.86
N GLU A 113 -14.87 9.57 5.97
CA GLU A 113 -15.52 10.18 4.80
C GLU A 113 -14.56 11.08 4.01
N LEU A 114 -13.76 11.90 4.71
CA LEU A 114 -12.73 12.73 4.10
C LEU A 114 -11.82 11.90 3.18
N VAL A 115 -11.29 10.78 3.66
CA VAL A 115 -10.38 9.95 2.85
C VAL A 115 -11.11 9.13 1.79
N ARG A 116 -12.38 8.80 1.99
CA ARG A 116 -13.19 8.08 1.01
C ARG A 116 -13.46 8.92 -0.23
N GLU A 117 -13.75 10.21 -0.06
CA GLU A 117 -14.09 11.13 -1.13
C GLU A 117 -12.87 11.65 -1.89
N SER A 118 -11.74 11.87 -1.17
CA SER A 118 -10.59 12.56 -1.73
C SER A 118 -9.45 11.64 -2.19
N ALA A 119 -9.47 10.33 -1.85
CA ALA A 119 -8.35 9.44 -2.13
C ALA A 119 -7.94 9.39 -3.61
N ILE A 120 -6.62 9.45 -3.85
CA ILE A 120 -6.03 9.29 -5.18
C ILE A 120 -6.38 7.90 -5.74
N THR A 121 -6.71 7.87 -7.02
CA THR A 121 -7.12 6.66 -7.75
C THR A 121 -6.25 6.39 -8.99
N GLU A 122 -5.43 7.35 -9.38
CA GLU A 122 -4.60 7.30 -10.59
C GLU A 122 -3.24 6.66 -10.30
N PHE A 123 -3.17 5.36 -10.54
CA PHE A 123 -1.96 4.56 -10.37
C PHE A 123 -1.62 3.82 -11.66
N ALA A 124 -0.33 3.58 -11.85
CA ALA A 124 0.19 2.63 -12.82
C ALA A 124 0.80 1.45 -12.09
N CYS A 125 0.84 0.30 -12.75
CA CYS A 125 1.47 -0.90 -12.20
C CYS A 125 2.19 -1.67 -13.31
N HIS A 126 3.25 -2.36 -12.93
CA HIS A 126 3.93 -3.31 -13.80
C HIS A 126 4.46 -4.49 -12.97
N PRO A 127 4.57 -5.68 -13.58
CA PRO A 127 5.19 -6.81 -12.91
C PRO A 127 6.67 -6.52 -12.67
N VAL A 128 7.20 -7.02 -11.57
CA VAL A 128 8.62 -6.96 -11.22
C VAL A 128 9.17 -8.38 -11.01
N MET A 129 10.49 -8.51 -10.98
CA MET A 129 11.11 -9.82 -10.83
C MET A 129 10.68 -10.51 -9.54
N PRO A 130 10.39 -11.83 -9.57
CA PRO A 130 10.11 -12.64 -8.37
C PRO A 130 11.23 -12.64 -7.32
N PHE A 131 12.41 -12.12 -7.66
CA PHE A 131 13.50 -11.83 -6.74
C PHE A 131 13.05 -11.02 -5.51
N LEU A 132 12.03 -10.16 -5.67
CA LEU A 132 11.36 -9.43 -4.59
C LEU A 132 10.76 -10.34 -3.50
N ASN A 133 10.46 -11.60 -3.80
CA ASN A 133 9.84 -12.52 -2.84
C ASN A 133 10.76 -12.90 -1.67
N ASN A 134 12.05 -12.60 -1.76
CA ASN A 134 12.98 -12.74 -0.66
C ASN A 134 13.20 -11.37 0.01
N ALA A 135 12.74 -11.21 1.25
CA ALA A 135 12.84 -9.97 2.02
C ALA A 135 14.28 -9.50 2.33
N ARG A 136 15.30 -10.30 1.99
CA ARG A 136 16.71 -9.91 2.14
C ARG A 136 17.28 -9.25 0.89
N ASN A 137 16.53 -9.29 -0.21
CA ASN A 137 16.97 -8.68 -1.44
C ASN A 137 16.68 -7.18 -1.41
N GLU A 138 17.63 -6.39 -1.82
CA GLU A 138 17.60 -4.94 -1.90
C GLU A 138 18.19 -4.51 -3.25
N GLY A 139 17.80 -3.35 -3.73
CA GLY A 139 18.36 -2.76 -4.94
C GLY A 139 17.31 -2.12 -5.84
N ALA A 140 17.77 -1.31 -6.79
CA ALA A 140 16.92 -0.60 -7.74
C ALA A 140 16.17 -1.56 -8.68
N GLU A 141 16.77 -2.71 -8.97
CA GLU A 141 16.20 -3.76 -9.82
C GLU A 141 14.85 -4.31 -9.32
N LEU A 142 14.55 -4.13 -8.02
CA LEU A 142 13.26 -4.52 -7.44
C LEU A 142 12.09 -3.68 -7.95
N THR A 143 12.37 -2.52 -8.55
CA THR A 143 11.36 -1.60 -9.11
C THR A 143 11.27 -1.65 -10.63
N GLU A 144 12.18 -2.36 -11.28
CA GLU A 144 12.23 -2.44 -12.74
C GLU A 144 11.14 -3.35 -13.30
N ALA A 145 10.60 -2.95 -14.46
CA ALA A 145 9.60 -3.76 -15.14
C ALA A 145 10.20 -5.10 -15.57
N PHE A 146 9.49 -6.16 -15.26
CA PHE A 146 9.84 -7.52 -15.66
C PHE A 146 8.88 -8.03 -16.72
N GLU A 147 9.40 -8.23 -17.92
CA GLU A 147 8.68 -8.95 -18.96
C GLU A 147 8.85 -10.45 -18.71
N ASN A 148 7.76 -11.11 -18.29
CA ASN A 148 7.79 -12.56 -18.15
C ASN A 148 7.88 -13.15 -19.56
N PRO A 149 8.99 -13.83 -19.93
CA PRO A 149 8.98 -14.60 -21.16
C PRO A 149 7.90 -15.68 -21.05
N ALA A 150 6.91 -15.60 -21.95
CA ALA A 150 5.78 -16.53 -22.05
C ALA A 150 6.25 -17.98 -22.21
#